data_ff61774f89a4551ededad5725a5184bd
#
_entry.id   ff61774f89a4551ededad5725a5184bd
#
_cell.length_a   1.000
_cell.length_b   1.000
_cell.length_c   1.000
_cell.angle_alpha   90.00
_cell.angle_beta   90.00
_cell.angle_gamma   90.00
#
_symmetry.space_group_name_H-M   'P 1'
#
loop_
_entity.id
_entity.type
_entity.pdbx_description
1 polymer ?
#
loop_
_entity_poly.entity_id
_entity_poly.type
_entity_poly.pdbx_seq_one_letter_code
_entity_poly.pdbx_strand_id
1 'polypeptide(L)'
;LKLAAMILGVVSTALALIALHVLDTADGVRHRRFLPARWWSMKPLDALVSAVLVWWHFVGANTSDDGYILTMARVSEHAGYMANYYRWFGTPEAPFGWYYDLLALWAHVSTASIWMRLPTLLMALACWWVISREVIPRLGDAVKHSTAARWTAAGMFLAFWLPLNN
;
A
#
# COMPACT_ATOMS: atom_id res chain seq x y z
N LEU A 1 7.43 24.72 -8.81
CA LEU A 1 6.52 24.16 -9.82
C LEU A 1 6.01 22.78 -9.41
N LYS A 2 6.88 21.81 -9.05
CA LYS A 2 6.51 20.42 -8.68
C LYS A 2 5.55 20.39 -7.49
N LEU A 3 5.86 21.08 -6.39
CA LEU A 3 5.00 21.13 -5.20
C LEU A 3 3.61 21.71 -5.55
N ALA A 4 3.55 22.77 -6.35
CA ALA A 4 2.30 23.34 -6.79
C ALA A 4 1.45 22.35 -7.62
N ALA A 5 2.09 21.56 -8.51
CA ALA A 5 1.43 20.52 -9.26
C ALA A 5 0.89 19.39 -8.36
N MET A 6 1.65 18.98 -7.35
CA MET A 6 1.21 17.98 -6.38
C MET A 6 0.01 18.47 -5.54
N ILE A 7 0.07 19.70 -5.04
CA ILE A 7 -1.05 20.30 -4.28
C ILE A 7 -2.28 20.39 -5.19
N LEU A 8 -2.11 20.87 -6.43
CA LEU A 8 -3.21 20.96 -7.39
C LEU A 8 -3.82 19.59 -7.68
N GLY A 9 -3.01 18.54 -7.83
CA GLY A 9 -3.47 17.17 -8.02
C GLY A 9 -4.30 16.66 -6.84
N VAL A 10 -3.83 16.87 -5.61
CA VAL A 10 -4.56 16.48 -4.40
C VAL A 10 -5.88 17.26 -4.27
N VAL A 11 -5.85 18.58 -4.48
CA VAL A 11 -7.04 19.42 -4.40
C VAL A 11 -8.05 19.03 -5.50
N SER A 12 -7.59 18.81 -6.73
CA SER A 12 -8.48 18.38 -7.84
C SER A 12 -9.13 17.04 -7.56
N THR A 13 -8.37 16.09 -6.99
CA THR A 13 -8.91 14.77 -6.58
C THR A 13 -9.96 14.92 -5.49
N ALA A 14 -9.69 15.72 -4.47
CA ALA A 14 -10.65 15.98 -3.40
C ALA A 14 -11.94 16.63 -3.92
N LEU A 15 -11.82 17.63 -4.81
CA LEU A 15 -12.97 18.28 -5.43
C LEU A 15 -13.76 17.31 -6.32
N ALA A 16 -13.10 16.43 -7.06
CA ALA A 16 -13.78 15.41 -7.87
C ALA A 16 -14.56 14.42 -6.99
N LEU A 17 -14.00 13.99 -5.87
CA LEU A 17 -14.69 13.12 -4.92
C LEU A 17 -15.90 13.81 -4.26
N ILE A 18 -15.78 15.08 -3.91
CA ILE A 18 -16.89 15.89 -3.38
C ILE A 18 -17.98 16.04 -4.44
N ALA A 19 -17.62 16.35 -5.68
CA ALA A 19 -18.58 16.48 -6.78
C ALA A 19 -19.32 15.17 -7.04
N LEU A 20 -18.63 14.03 -7.05
CA LEU A 20 -19.25 12.69 -7.15
C LEU A 20 -20.22 12.45 -6.00
N HIS A 21 -19.83 12.80 -4.77
CA HIS A 21 -20.69 12.66 -3.59
C HIS A 21 -21.98 13.48 -3.71
N VAL A 22 -21.87 14.71 -4.21
CA VAL A 22 -23.03 15.59 -4.44
C VAL A 22 -23.95 15.02 -5.52
N LEU A 23 -23.38 14.53 -6.62
CA LEU A 23 -24.16 13.90 -7.71
C LEU A 23 -24.87 12.63 -7.21
N ASP A 24 -24.16 11.73 -6.53
CA ASP A 24 -24.75 10.51 -5.97
C ASP A 24 -25.91 10.84 -5.02
N THR A 25 -25.79 11.92 -4.23
CA THR A 25 -26.84 12.36 -3.31
C THR A 25 -28.04 12.91 -4.08
N ALA A 26 -27.81 13.70 -5.15
CA ALA A 26 -28.86 14.24 -6.00
C ALA A 26 -29.64 13.13 -6.73
N ASP A 27 -28.94 12.08 -7.17
CA ASP A 27 -29.52 10.92 -7.85
C ASP A 27 -30.21 9.93 -6.87
N GLY A 28 -30.25 10.24 -5.58
CA GLY A 28 -30.87 9.40 -4.56
C GLY A 28 -30.12 8.10 -4.28
N VAL A 29 -28.84 8.03 -4.68
CA VAL A 29 -27.99 6.88 -4.41
C VAL A 29 -27.70 6.81 -2.92
N ARG A 30 -28.14 5.72 -2.26
CA ARG A 30 -27.84 5.50 -0.85
C ARG A 30 -26.34 5.34 -0.65
N HIS A 31 -25.73 6.28 0.08
CA HIS A 31 -24.34 6.19 0.43
C HIS A 31 -24.04 4.91 1.20
N ARG A 32 -23.08 4.14 0.68
CA ARG A 32 -22.53 3.02 1.42
C ARG A 32 -21.74 3.58 2.61
N ARG A 33 -21.89 2.94 3.76
CA ARG A 33 -21.02 3.22 4.90
C ARG A 33 -19.56 3.07 4.44
N PHE A 34 -18.69 4.00 4.83
CA PHE A 34 -17.27 3.99 4.48
C PHE A 34 -16.60 2.65 4.82
N LEU A 35 -16.98 2.05 5.96
CA LEU A 35 -16.56 0.71 6.37
C LEU A 35 -17.82 -0.15 6.64
N PRO A 36 -18.36 -0.82 5.62
CA PRO A 36 -19.52 -1.69 5.80
C PRO A 36 -19.17 -2.92 6.67
N ALA A 37 -20.16 -3.50 7.34
CA ALA A 37 -19.98 -4.64 8.24
C ALA A 37 -19.23 -5.83 7.59
N ARG A 38 -19.36 -6.02 6.28
CA ARG A 38 -18.62 -7.05 5.53
C ARG A 38 -17.10 -6.89 5.59
N TRP A 39 -16.57 -5.69 5.85
CA TRP A 39 -15.14 -5.44 5.97
C TRP A 39 -14.56 -6.07 7.23
N TRP A 40 -15.35 -6.21 8.26
CA TRP A 40 -14.95 -6.79 9.54
C TRP A 40 -15.11 -8.32 9.60
N SER A 41 -15.78 -8.92 8.60
CA SER A 41 -15.92 -10.38 8.54
C SER A 41 -14.62 -11.01 8.02
N MET A 42 -13.94 -11.76 8.85
CA MET A 42 -12.76 -12.54 8.48
C MET A 42 -13.18 -13.91 7.94
N LYS A 43 -12.71 -14.27 6.76
CA LYS A 43 -12.92 -15.59 6.15
C LYS A 43 -11.66 -16.44 6.34
N PRO A 44 -11.75 -17.78 6.30
CA PRO A 44 -10.59 -18.65 6.44
C PRO A 44 -9.46 -18.33 5.44
N LEU A 45 -9.81 -17.96 4.20
CA LEU A 45 -8.84 -17.56 3.20
C LEU A 45 -8.12 -16.26 3.56
N ASP A 46 -8.82 -15.29 4.17
CA ASP A 46 -8.20 -14.05 4.64
C ASP A 46 -7.21 -14.32 5.78
N ALA A 47 -7.59 -15.22 6.69
CA ALA A 47 -6.71 -15.64 7.76
C ALA A 47 -5.45 -16.35 7.23
N LEU A 48 -5.60 -17.22 6.22
CA LEU A 48 -4.46 -17.89 5.58
C LEU A 48 -3.54 -16.87 4.90
N VAL A 49 -4.06 -15.97 4.07
CA VAL A 49 -3.24 -14.95 3.39
C VAL A 49 -2.53 -14.06 4.41
N SER A 50 -3.24 -13.62 5.44
CA SER A 50 -2.63 -12.81 6.52
C SER A 50 -1.54 -13.58 7.27
N ALA A 51 -1.77 -14.85 7.58
CA ALA A 51 -0.78 -15.70 8.23
C ALA A 51 0.48 -15.88 7.37
N VAL A 52 0.33 -16.09 6.06
CA VAL A 52 1.47 -16.21 5.12
C VAL A 52 2.25 -14.90 5.06
N LEU A 53 1.58 -13.74 4.96
CA LEU A 53 2.22 -12.43 4.94
C LEU A 53 2.99 -12.15 6.24
N VAL A 54 2.36 -12.43 7.38
CA VAL A 54 3.00 -12.25 8.70
C VAL A 54 4.18 -13.21 8.85
N TRP A 55 4.03 -14.47 8.47
CA TRP A 55 5.13 -15.43 8.50
C TRP A 55 6.30 -14.95 7.62
N TRP A 56 6.02 -14.52 6.40
CA TRP A 56 7.04 -14.02 5.47
C TRP A 56 7.75 -12.77 6.00
N HIS A 57 7.06 -11.91 6.70
CA HIS A 57 7.63 -10.74 7.36
C HIS A 57 8.79 -11.09 8.32
N PHE A 58 8.70 -12.23 9.01
CA PHE A 58 9.74 -12.69 9.91
C PHE A 58 10.82 -13.53 9.23
N VAL A 59 10.46 -14.34 8.23
CA VAL A 59 11.34 -15.35 7.63
C VAL A 59 11.92 -14.90 6.29
N GLY A 60 11.28 -13.96 5.62
CA GLY A 60 11.75 -13.43 4.33
C GLY A 60 13.17 -12.89 4.43
N ALA A 61 14.01 -13.25 3.47
CA ALA A 61 15.39 -12.82 3.43
C ALA A 61 15.48 -11.31 3.20
N ASN A 62 16.47 -10.67 3.83
CA ASN A 62 16.83 -9.30 3.47
C ASN A 62 17.55 -9.30 2.11
N THR A 63 17.22 -8.34 1.28
CA THR A 63 17.89 -8.12 0.00
C THR A 63 18.83 -6.93 0.06
N SER A 64 19.66 -6.77 -0.97
CA SER A 64 20.49 -5.57 -1.14
C SER A 64 19.64 -4.29 -1.20
N ASP A 65 18.39 -4.40 -1.69
CA ASP A 65 17.48 -3.26 -1.81
C ASP A 65 16.99 -2.75 -0.45
N ASP A 66 16.85 -3.61 0.56
CA ASP A 66 16.55 -3.19 1.93
C ASP A 66 17.64 -2.27 2.49
N GLY A 67 18.90 -2.61 2.27
CA GLY A 67 20.04 -1.79 2.66
C GLY A 67 20.10 -0.46 1.90
N TYR A 68 19.80 -0.49 0.61
CA TYR A 68 19.72 0.69 -0.23
C TYR A 68 18.64 1.66 0.25
N ILE A 69 17.42 1.17 0.45
CA ILE A 69 16.27 1.95 0.91
C ILE A 69 16.54 2.58 2.28
N LEU A 70 17.04 1.79 3.23
CA LEU A 70 17.38 2.26 4.57
C LEU A 70 18.47 3.33 4.54
N THR A 71 19.48 3.15 3.71
CA THR A 71 20.57 4.13 3.59
C THR A 71 20.08 5.43 2.98
N MET A 72 19.22 5.39 1.95
CA MET A 72 18.61 6.59 1.39
C MET A 72 17.78 7.33 2.45
N ALA A 73 16.97 6.63 3.22
CA ALA A 73 16.18 7.20 4.30
C ALA A 73 17.05 7.90 5.34
N ARG A 74 18.13 7.25 5.81
CA ARG A 74 19.04 7.81 6.82
C ARG A 74 19.88 8.98 6.31
N VAL A 75 20.36 8.90 5.08
CA VAL A 75 21.19 9.98 4.50
C VAL A 75 20.34 11.23 4.24
N SER A 76 19.07 11.07 3.88
CA SER A 76 18.17 12.21 3.65
C SER A 76 18.01 13.11 4.87
N GLU A 77 18.05 12.55 6.08
CA GLU A 77 17.99 13.31 7.34
C GLU A 77 19.19 14.25 7.49
N HIS A 78 20.38 13.80 7.10
CA HIS A 78 21.61 14.59 7.20
C HIS A 78 21.77 15.56 6.03
N ALA A 79 21.34 15.14 4.83
CA ALA A 79 21.42 15.97 3.63
C ALA A 79 20.31 17.02 3.55
N GLY A 80 19.20 16.85 4.31
CA GLY A 80 18.06 17.75 4.31
C GLY A 80 17.10 17.59 3.11
N TYR A 81 17.32 16.59 2.27
CA TYR A 81 16.42 16.27 1.16
C TYR A 81 16.54 14.80 0.74
N MET A 82 15.50 14.26 0.15
CA MET A 82 15.48 12.90 -0.40
C MET A 82 16.07 12.86 -1.80
N ALA A 83 17.09 12.02 -2.00
CA ALA A 83 17.78 11.88 -3.28
C ALA A 83 18.30 10.47 -3.49
N ASN A 84 18.56 10.13 -4.74
CA ASN A 84 19.31 8.91 -5.06
C ASN A 84 20.80 9.14 -4.83
N TYR A 85 21.29 8.77 -3.67
CA TYR A 85 22.68 8.96 -3.29
C TYR A 85 23.67 7.97 -3.93
N TYR A 86 23.15 6.90 -4.55
CA TYR A 86 23.96 5.85 -5.15
C TYR A 86 24.15 5.98 -6.65
N ARG A 87 23.08 6.31 -7.39
CA ARG A 87 23.08 6.25 -8.86
C ARG A 87 23.28 7.59 -9.55
N TRP A 88 22.75 8.65 -8.97
CA TRP A 88 22.63 9.95 -9.64
C TRP A 88 23.23 11.09 -8.85
N PHE A 89 24.25 10.81 -8.04
CA PHE A 89 25.03 11.81 -7.30
C PHE A 89 24.16 12.83 -6.53
N GLY A 90 23.13 12.33 -5.85
CA GLY A 90 22.25 13.19 -5.05
C GLY A 90 21.15 13.89 -5.85
N THR A 91 20.80 13.41 -7.03
CA THR A 91 19.64 13.93 -7.78
C THR A 91 18.35 13.69 -6.98
N PRO A 92 17.52 14.74 -6.73
CA PRO A 92 16.29 14.60 -5.97
C PRO A 92 15.32 13.60 -6.59
N GLU A 93 14.79 12.72 -5.77
CA GLU A 93 13.79 11.70 -6.16
C GLU A 93 12.36 12.26 -6.25
N ALA A 94 12.19 13.56 -6.08
CA ALA A 94 10.87 14.19 -6.17
C ALA A 94 10.25 14.05 -7.58
N PRO A 95 8.92 13.78 -7.67
CA PRO A 95 7.96 13.70 -6.57
C PRO A 95 7.80 12.29 -5.97
N PHE A 96 8.50 11.28 -6.46
CA PHE A 96 8.24 9.87 -6.15
C PHE A 96 8.98 9.37 -4.90
N GLY A 97 9.82 10.19 -4.28
CA GLY A 97 10.58 9.86 -3.09
C GLY A 97 9.81 9.93 -1.76
N TRP A 98 8.54 10.29 -1.76
CA TRP A 98 7.74 10.50 -0.54
C TRP A 98 7.71 9.29 0.40
N TYR A 99 7.78 8.08 -0.13
CA TYR A 99 7.81 6.87 0.66
C TYR A 99 9.10 6.75 1.49
N TYR A 100 10.23 7.17 0.93
CA TYR A 100 11.50 7.19 1.65
C TYR A 100 11.51 8.24 2.77
N ASP A 101 10.80 9.36 2.61
CA ASP A 101 10.61 10.34 3.69
C ASP A 101 9.83 9.73 4.86
N LEU A 102 8.77 8.95 4.57
CA LEU A 102 8.06 8.19 5.60
C LEU A 102 8.94 7.15 6.28
N LEU A 103 9.77 6.44 5.51
CA LEU A 103 10.71 5.47 6.06
C LEU A 103 11.80 6.15 6.91
N ALA A 104 12.25 7.35 6.55
CA ALA A 104 13.17 8.14 7.35
C ALA A 104 12.57 8.42 8.74
N LEU A 105 11.34 8.93 8.80
CA LEU A 105 10.61 9.13 10.06
C LEU A 105 10.45 7.81 10.84
N TRP A 106 10.15 6.73 10.14
CA TRP A 106 9.96 5.39 10.73
C TRP A 106 11.23 4.84 11.33
N ALA A 107 12.38 5.12 10.69
CA ALA A 107 13.71 4.71 11.12
C ALA A 107 14.17 5.37 12.43
N HIS A 108 13.58 6.50 12.84
CA HIS A 108 13.86 7.13 14.14
C HIS A 108 13.51 6.23 15.34
N VAL A 109 12.51 5.34 15.19
CA VAL A 109 12.12 4.42 16.25
C VAL A 109 13.08 3.23 16.30
N SER A 110 13.35 2.61 15.14
CA SER A 110 14.27 1.48 15.04
C SER A 110 14.70 1.26 13.59
N THR A 111 15.95 0.85 13.40
CA THR A 111 16.48 0.42 12.10
C THR A 111 16.49 -1.09 11.94
N ALA A 112 15.88 -1.84 12.87
CA ALA A 112 15.76 -3.28 12.77
C ALA A 112 14.96 -3.67 11.53
N SER A 113 15.40 -4.68 10.79
CA SER A 113 14.78 -5.11 9.54
C SER A 113 13.29 -5.41 9.69
N ILE A 114 12.89 -6.12 10.74
CA ILE A 114 11.49 -6.42 11.05
C ILE A 114 10.67 -5.13 11.21
N TRP A 115 11.23 -4.11 11.86
CA TRP A 115 10.55 -2.82 12.04
C TRP A 115 10.42 -2.06 10.72
N MET A 116 11.51 -1.98 9.95
CA MET A 116 11.54 -1.26 8.68
C MET A 116 10.61 -1.85 7.61
N ARG A 117 10.34 -3.16 7.67
CA ARG A 117 9.43 -3.88 6.77
C ARG A 117 7.96 -3.83 7.20
N LEU A 118 7.66 -3.33 8.41
CA LEU A 118 6.29 -3.29 8.93
C LEU A 118 5.32 -2.44 8.06
N PRO A 119 5.71 -1.27 7.53
CA PRO A 119 4.84 -0.51 6.63
C PRO A 119 4.41 -1.29 5.39
N THR A 120 5.31 -2.07 4.79
CA THR A 120 5.00 -2.92 3.63
C THR A 120 4.06 -4.05 4.01
N LEU A 121 4.22 -4.68 5.16
CA LEU A 121 3.26 -5.68 5.66
C LEU A 121 1.86 -5.07 5.84
N LEU A 122 1.77 -3.89 6.45
CA LEU A 122 0.48 -3.21 6.65
C LEU A 122 -0.19 -2.85 5.31
N MET A 123 0.59 -2.40 4.34
CA MET A 123 0.08 -2.16 2.98
C MET A 123 -0.38 -3.45 2.31
N ALA A 124 0.36 -4.55 2.44
CA ALA A 124 -0.05 -5.86 1.91
C ALA A 124 -1.40 -6.31 2.48
N LEU A 125 -1.55 -6.23 3.80
CA LEU A 125 -2.80 -6.57 4.47
C LEU A 125 -3.96 -5.68 3.99
N ALA A 126 -3.74 -4.37 3.88
CA ALA A 126 -4.74 -3.43 3.38
C ALA A 126 -5.11 -3.74 1.92
N CYS A 127 -4.14 -4.00 1.05
CA CYS A 127 -4.36 -4.39 -0.35
C CYS A 127 -5.19 -5.68 -0.45
N TRP A 128 -4.83 -6.72 0.31
CA TRP A 128 -5.62 -7.95 0.33
C TRP A 128 -7.05 -7.70 0.81
N TRP A 129 -7.21 -6.86 1.83
CA TRP A 129 -8.54 -6.49 2.35
C TRP A 129 -9.40 -5.83 1.29
N VAL A 130 -8.85 -4.90 0.53
CA VAL A 130 -9.53 -4.24 -0.59
C VAL A 130 -9.84 -5.25 -1.71
N ILE A 131 -8.87 -6.05 -2.12
CA ILE A 131 -9.05 -7.05 -3.18
C ILE A 131 -10.19 -8.02 -2.81
N SER A 132 -10.15 -8.59 -1.63
CA SER A 132 -11.11 -9.61 -1.22
C SER A 132 -12.52 -9.10 -1.00
N ARG A 133 -12.69 -7.83 -0.61
CA ARG A 133 -13.98 -7.25 -0.23
C ARG A 133 -14.58 -6.31 -1.27
N GLU A 134 -13.73 -5.68 -2.07
CA GLU A 134 -14.20 -4.68 -3.02
C GLU A 134 -13.93 -5.10 -4.47
N VAL A 135 -12.76 -5.63 -4.78
CA VAL A 135 -12.41 -5.97 -6.18
C VAL A 135 -13.13 -7.24 -6.62
N ILE A 136 -12.88 -8.36 -5.95
CA ILE A 136 -13.45 -9.67 -6.34
C ILE A 136 -14.99 -9.63 -6.45
N PRO A 137 -15.73 -9.03 -5.50
CA PRO A 137 -17.20 -8.97 -5.62
C PRO A 137 -17.72 -8.13 -6.79
N ARG A 138 -16.88 -7.23 -7.35
CA ARG A 138 -17.26 -6.37 -8.50
C ARG A 138 -16.92 -6.96 -9.86
N LEU A 139 -16.20 -8.07 -9.91
CA LEU A 139 -15.86 -8.75 -11.17
C LEU A 139 -17.03 -9.52 -11.81
N GLY A 140 -18.21 -9.42 -11.22
CA GLY A 140 -19.42 -10.07 -11.71
C GLY A 140 -19.89 -11.24 -10.83
N ASP A 141 -21.13 -11.64 -11.02
CA ASP A 141 -21.78 -12.62 -10.13
C ASP A 141 -21.14 -14.02 -10.22
N ALA A 142 -20.66 -14.42 -11.37
CA ALA A 142 -19.94 -15.68 -11.55
C ALA A 142 -18.66 -15.74 -10.70
N VAL A 143 -17.90 -14.64 -10.63
CA VAL A 143 -16.65 -14.55 -9.86
C VAL A 143 -16.94 -14.36 -8.37
N LYS A 144 -17.92 -13.53 -8.04
CA LYS A 144 -18.30 -13.20 -6.66
C LYS A 144 -18.59 -14.44 -5.80
N HIS A 145 -19.20 -15.46 -6.40
CA HIS A 145 -19.57 -16.71 -5.71
C HIS A 145 -18.59 -17.86 -5.95
N SER A 146 -17.60 -17.68 -6.84
CA SER A 146 -16.60 -18.70 -7.16
C SER A 146 -15.53 -18.83 -6.08
N THR A 147 -15.45 -20.03 -5.49
CA THR A 147 -14.35 -20.38 -4.57
C THR A 147 -13.01 -20.43 -5.30
N ALA A 148 -12.99 -21.00 -6.52
CA ALA A 148 -11.79 -21.08 -7.34
C ALA A 148 -11.22 -19.69 -7.65
N ALA A 149 -12.06 -18.73 -8.05
CA ALA A 149 -11.62 -17.36 -8.34
C ALA A 149 -10.98 -16.69 -7.11
N ARG A 150 -11.51 -16.91 -5.91
CA ARG A 150 -10.94 -16.36 -4.67
C ARG A 150 -9.57 -16.97 -4.34
N TRP A 151 -9.43 -18.28 -4.50
CA TRP A 151 -8.16 -18.97 -4.28
C TRP A 151 -7.11 -18.56 -5.32
N THR A 152 -7.51 -18.42 -6.59
CA THR A 152 -6.63 -17.92 -7.65
C THR A 152 -6.16 -16.50 -7.34
N ALA A 153 -7.07 -15.62 -6.95
CA ALA A 153 -6.72 -14.24 -6.57
C ALA A 153 -5.74 -14.20 -5.38
N ALA A 154 -5.97 -15.04 -4.37
CA ALA A 154 -5.07 -15.15 -3.22
C ALA A 154 -3.69 -15.67 -3.62
N GLY A 155 -3.64 -16.74 -4.43
CA GLY A 155 -2.39 -17.30 -4.95
C GLY A 155 -1.61 -16.30 -5.78
N MET A 156 -2.26 -15.60 -6.71
CA MET A 156 -1.64 -14.56 -7.53
C MET A 156 -1.16 -13.39 -6.66
N PHE A 157 -1.97 -12.93 -5.73
CA PHE A 157 -1.59 -11.85 -4.82
C PHE A 157 -0.31 -12.21 -4.03
N LEU A 158 -0.26 -13.39 -3.42
CA LEU A 158 0.92 -13.85 -2.69
C LEU A 158 2.12 -14.06 -3.63
N ALA A 159 1.92 -14.67 -4.80
CA ALA A 159 3.00 -14.90 -5.77
C ALA A 159 3.67 -13.61 -6.25
N PHE A 160 2.91 -12.52 -6.38
CA PHE A 160 3.47 -11.21 -6.74
C PHE A 160 4.01 -10.45 -5.54
N TRP A 161 3.35 -10.52 -4.40
CA TRP A 161 3.72 -9.71 -3.24
C TRP A 161 4.95 -10.23 -2.51
N LEU A 162 5.06 -11.55 -2.30
CA LEU A 162 6.15 -12.11 -1.50
C LEU A 162 7.55 -11.81 -2.08
N PRO A 163 7.80 -11.94 -3.40
CA PRO A 163 9.09 -11.57 -3.96
C PRO A 163 9.41 -10.08 -3.92
N LEU A 164 8.38 -9.23 -3.92
CA LEU A 164 8.53 -7.77 -3.91
C LEU A 164 8.62 -7.19 -2.50
N ASN A 165 8.33 -8.00 -1.49
CA ASN A 165 8.30 -7.59 -0.08
C ASN A 165 9.50 -8.17 0.70
N ASN A 166 10.64 -8.11 0.07
CA ASN A 166 11.92 -8.44 0.70
C ASN A 166 12.65 -7.17 1.09
#